data_18192ec448f47642995940d7404bd7ad
#
_entry.id   18192ec448f47642995940d7404bd7ad
#
_cell.length_a   1.000
_cell.length_b   1.000
_cell.length_c   1.000
_cell.angle_alpha   90.00
_cell.angle_beta   90.00
_cell.angle_gamma   90.00
#
_symmetry.space_group_name_H-M   'P 1'
#
loop_
_entity.id
_entity.type
_entity.pdbx_description
1 polymer ?
#
loop_
_entity_poly.entity_id
_entity_poly.type
_entity_poly.pdbx_seq_one_letter_code
_entity_poly.pdbx_strand_id
1 'polypeptide(L)'
;VPPDLTQEEHISGLPIGTRGGVSVTYTFPQDGEYDIQVRLARNRTGDIGGLLNADPQPVELLIDREIAETFMVVRPNGSDHSEVDKDFKARVPVTAGPHDLGVTFPKISSSLLESERQPLQSHFNEIRHPRLNPAVYQVTVTGPYATQGPGDTPSRRQIFVCQPAETSEEEACAREILSKLARRAYRRPVDEADIVGPMNFYQKTRAESNFDEAIAAALSAVLMNPQFLFRVEMAPDNVAPLTPYRISDIELASRLSFFLWSSLPDEELLAVAERGKLSSPEELEKQVRRMLSDHRSKNLSTNFAGQWLQLRNLEAFSPNVRLYPDFDDNLRQAFRQESELFLDSVLREDRSVLDLLNADYTFLNERLAKHYGIPGIYGSRFRRVELSERSERGGLLRHGSVLAVTSFPNRTSPVLRGVWVLDNIYGAPPPPPP
;
A
#
# COMPACT_ATOMS: atom_id res chain seq x y z
N VAL A 1 12.06 -6.26 3.18
CA VAL A 1 11.31 -7.41 2.62
C VAL A 1 11.08 -8.41 3.74
N PRO A 2 9.88 -9.00 3.89
CA PRO A 2 9.63 -10.01 4.92
C PRO A 2 10.62 -11.18 4.85
N PRO A 3 11.15 -11.66 6.00
CA PRO A 3 12.23 -12.64 6.00
C PRO A 3 11.80 -14.03 5.53
N ASP A 4 10.54 -14.38 5.68
CA ASP A 4 9.96 -15.67 5.27
C ASP A 4 9.28 -15.63 3.89
N LEU A 5 9.38 -14.49 3.17
CA LEU A 5 8.90 -14.38 1.80
C LEU A 5 9.79 -15.19 0.86
N THR A 6 9.18 -16.11 0.11
CA THR A 6 9.85 -16.84 -0.96
C THR A 6 10.09 -15.90 -2.13
N GLN A 7 11.33 -15.72 -2.55
CA GLN A 7 11.70 -14.82 -3.66
C GLN A 7 12.05 -15.60 -4.92
N GLU A 8 11.23 -16.60 -5.26
CA GLU A 8 11.38 -17.40 -6.46
C GLU A 8 10.46 -16.98 -7.60
N GLU A 9 9.44 -16.19 -7.30
CA GLU A 9 8.47 -15.73 -8.26
C GLU A 9 8.82 -14.33 -8.80
N HIS A 10 8.26 -14.00 -9.97
CA HIS A 10 8.38 -12.68 -10.55
C HIS A 10 7.55 -11.65 -9.74
N ILE A 11 8.13 -10.49 -9.52
CA ILE A 11 7.46 -9.34 -8.87
C ILE A 11 6.96 -8.38 -9.95
N SER A 12 5.69 -8.00 -9.87
CA SER A 12 5.08 -7.03 -10.79
C SER A 12 5.81 -5.69 -10.73
N GLY A 13 6.09 -5.10 -11.88
CA GLY A 13 6.86 -3.86 -12.01
C GLY A 13 8.34 -4.06 -12.32
N LEU A 14 8.90 -5.24 -12.06
CA LEU A 14 10.27 -5.60 -12.43
C LEU A 14 10.33 -6.19 -13.85
N PRO A 15 11.51 -6.24 -14.49
CA PRO A 15 11.67 -6.80 -15.83
C PRO A 15 11.21 -8.27 -15.91
N ILE A 16 10.64 -8.65 -17.07
CA ILE A 16 10.28 -10.06 -17.34
C ILE A 16 11.55 -10.90 -17.36
N GLY A 17 11.47 -12.11 -16.82
CA GLY A 17 12.62 -13.00 -16.71
C GLY A 17 13.44 -12.81 -15.44
N THR A 18 12.93 -12.05 -14.49
CA THR A 18 13.52 -11.89 -13.15
C THR A 18 12.72 -12.63 -12.08
N ARG A 19 13.31 -12.82 -10.92
CA ARG A 19 12.70 -13.40 -9.73
C ARG A 19 13.01 -12.59 -8.48
N GLY A 20 12.11 -12.60 -7.51
CA GLY A 20 12.31 -12.03 -6.19
C GLY A 20 12.74 -10.58 -6.18
N GLY A 21 13.26 -10.15 -5.04
CA GLY A 21 13.70 -8.78 -4.83
C GLY A 21 12.61 -7.88 -4.25
N VAL A 22 12.60 -6.62 -4.68
CA VAL A 22 11.64 -5.60 -4.27
C VAL A 22 11.43 -4.58 -5.38
N SER A 23 10.20 -4.10 -5.53
CA SER A 23 9.84 -2.97 -6.37
C SER A 23 9.04 -1.98 -5.55
N VAL A 24 9.45 -0.73 -5.51
CA VAL A 24 8.80 0.33 -4.75
C VAL A 24 8.92 1.66 -5.48
N THR A 25 7.83 2.41 -5.57
CA THR A 25 7.91 3.81 -6.00
C THR A 25 8.43 4.64 -4.84
N TYR A 26 9.66 5.12 -4.94
CA TYR A 26 10.32 5.97 -3.94
C TYR A 26 10.35 7.41 -4.43
N THR A 27 9.98 8.36 -3.55
CA THR A 27 10.01 9.78 -3.89
C THR A 27 11.34 10.39 -3.44
N PHE A 28 12.19 10.71 -4.42
CA PHE A 28 13.44 11.39 -4.18
C PHE A 28 13.18 12.89 -3.93
N PRO A 29 13.67 13.46 -2.82
CA PRO A 29 13.29 14.82 -2.43
C PRO A 29 13.92 15.92 -3.30
N GLN A 30 15.09 15.68 -3.87
CA GLN A 30 15.86 16.67 -4.65
C GLN A 30 16.61 15.98 -5.78
N ASP A 31 16.96 16.77 -6.82
CA ASP A 31 17.95 16.34 -7.81
C ASP A 31 19.31 16.19 -7.14
N GLY A 32 19.97 15.06 -7.35
CA GLY A 32 21.24 14.79 -6.71
C GLY A 32 21.72 13.36 -6.90
N GLU A 33 22.79 13.03 -6.20
CA GLU A 33 23.31 11.67 -6.16
C GLU A 33 22.80 10.97 -4.88
N TYR A 34 22.49 9.70 -5.01
CA TYR A 34 22.02 8.87 -3.89
C TYR A 34 22.82 7.59 -3.81
N ASP A 35 23.25 7.24 -2.61
CA ASP A 35 23.81 5.94 -2.30
C ASP A 35 22.67 4.95 -2.08
N ILE A 36 22.59 3.93 -2.91
CA ILE A 36 21.62 2.85 -2.79
C ILE A 36 22.36 1.58 -2.40
N GLN A 37 22.06 1.07 -1.21
CA GLN A 37 22.67 -0.14 -0.66
C GLN A 37 21.69 -1.28 -0.63
N VAL A 38 22.11 -2.46 -1.09
CA VAL A 38 21.35 -3.70 -1.07
C VAL A 38 21.92 -4.65 -0.03
N ARG A 39 21.08 -5.23 0.81
CA ARG A 39 21.43 -6.28 1.75
C ARG A 39 20.66 -7.56 1.44
N LEU A 40 21.35 -8.67 1.50
CA LEU A 40 20.78 -10.00 1.27
C LEU A 40 20.22 -10.62 2.55
N ALA A 41 19.23 -11.48 2.38
CA ALA A 41 18.59 -12.17 3.49
C ALA A 41 19.52 -13.21 4.12
N ARG A 42 19.57 -13.20 5.44
CA ARG A 42 20.37 -14.12 6.26
C ARG A 42 19.48 -15.02 7.10
N ASN A 43 19.97 -16.20 7.39
CA ASN A 43 19.39 -17.12 8.37
C ASN A 43 19.74 -16.69 9.81
N ARG A 44 19.33 -17.47 10.80
CA ARG A 44 19.59 -17.19 12.23
C ARG A 44 21.06 -17.27 12.64
N THR A 45 21.89 -17.97 11.85
CA THR A 45 23.33 -18.09 12.07
C THR A 45 24.10 -16.97 11.38
N GLY A 46 23.43 -16.11 10.62
CA GLY A 46 24.03 -15.00 9.89
C GLY A 46 24.43 -15.35 8.46
N ASP A 47 24.18 -16.57 8.02
CA ASP A 47 24.58 -17.03 6.68
C ASP A 47 23.55 -16.56 5.64
N ILE A 48 24.02 -16.16 4.46
CA ILE A 48 23.15 -15.89 3.32
C ILE A 48 22.67 -17.24 2.75
N GLY A 49 21.36 -17.45 2.75
CA GLY A 49 20.74 -18.63 2.17
C GLY A 49 20.89 -18.65 0.64
N GLY A 50 20.94 -19.87 0.06
CA GLY A 50 20.94 -20.03 -1.39
C GLY A 50 22.29 -19.88 -2.09
N LEU A 51 23.39 -19.87 -1.36
CA LEU A 51 24.75 -19.86 -1.91
C LEU A 51 25.32 -21.28 -2.11
N LEU A 52 24.46 -22.27 -2.31
CA LEU A 52 24.89 -23.65 -2.50
C LEU A 52 25.60 -23.86 -3.84
N ASN A 53 25.19 -23.13 -4.87
CA ASN A 53 25.81 -23.16 -6.18
C ASN A 53 27.10 -22.34 -6.21
N ALA A 54 28.12 -22.88 -6.89
CA ALA A 54 29.41 -22.22 -7.02
C ALA A 54 29.38 -21.01 -7.98
N ASP A 55 28.38 -20.96 -8.86
CA ASP A 55 28.29 -19.92 -9.87
C ASP A 55 27.84 -18.58 -9.27
N PRO A 56 28.53 -17.48 -9.60
CA PRO A 56 28.13 -16.16 -9.22
C PRO A 56 26.71 -15.81 -9.75
N GLN A 57 25.89 -15.20 -8.90
CA GLN A 57 24.53 -14.79 -9.28
C GLN A 57 24.44 -13.26 -9.33
N PRO A 58 23.97 -12.69 -10.46
CA PRO A 58 23.77 -11.23 -10.54
C PRO A 58 22.56 -10.77 -9.72
N VAL A 59 22.70 -9.59 -9.11
CA VAL A 59 21.64 -8.79 -8.50
C VAL A 59 21.61 -7.47 -9.22
N GLU A 60 20.49 -7.16 -9.82
CA GLU A 60 20.29 -5.92 -10.57
C GLU A 60 19.59 -4.87 -9.72
N LEU A 61 20.19 -3.68 -9.63
CA LEU A 61 19.58 -2.46 -9.12
C LEU A 61 19.01 -1.68 -10.27
N LEU A 62 17.74 -1.32 -10.20
CA LEU A 62 17.02 -0.62 -11.26
C LEU A 62 16.43 0.70 -10.75
N ILE A 63 16.47 1.72 -11.60
CA ILE A 63 15.70 2.96 -11.47
C ILE A 63 14.86 3.09 -12.73
N ASP A 64 13.54 3.24 -12.57
CA ASP A 64 12.57 3.34 -13.67
C ASP A 64 12.69 2.19 -14.69
N ARG A 65 13.00 0.99 -14.20
CA ARG A 65 13.20 -0.25 -14.97
C ARG A 65 14.50 -0.30 -15.76
N GLU A 66 15.35 0.70 -15.70
CA GLU A 66 16.70 0.69 -16.29
C GLU A 66 17.71 0.20 -15.25
N ILE A 67 18.65 -0.63 -15.68
CA ILE A 67 19.70 -1.17 -14.80
C ILE A 67 20.67 -0.04 -14.47
N ALA A 68 20.68 0.37 -13.20
CA ALA A 68 21.63 1.35 -12.69
C ALA A 68 22.96 0.71 -12.27
N GLU A 69 22.92 -0.53 -11.70
CA GLU A 69 24.11 -1.26 -11.27
C GLU A 69 23.82 -2.77 -11.23
N THR A 70 24.84 -3.57 -11.37
CA THR A 70 24.77 -5.04 -11.22
C THR A 70 25.83 -5.51 -10.23
N PHE A 71 25.40 -6.12 -9.15
CA PHE A 71 26.27 -6.74 -8.15
C PHE A 71 26.35 -8.24 -8.38
N MET A 72 27.48 -8.83 -8.05
CA MET A 72 27.67 -10.29 -8.18
C MET A 72 27.70 -10.94 -6.81
N VAL A 73 26.71 -11.77 -6.52
CA VAL A 73 26.68 -12.59 -5.31
C VAL A 73 27.62 -13.78 -5.53
N VAL A 74 28.72 -13.79 -4.81
CA VAL A 74 29.74 -14.84 -4.90
C VAL A 74 29.79 -15.60 -3.58
N ARG A 75 29.85 -16.94 -3.66
CA ARG A 75 30.02 -17.79 -2.48
C ARG A 75 31.37 -17.53 -1.84
N PRO A 76 31.42 -17.22 -0.53
CA PRO A 76 32.70 -17.01 0.15
C PRO A 76 33.48 -18.33 0.31
N ASN A 77 34.83 -18.26 0.41
CA ASN A 77 35.70 -19.38 0.63
C ASN A 77 35.69 -19.97 2.06
N GLY A 78 34.69 -19.63 2.86
CA GLY A 78 34.56 -20.09 4.25
C GLY A 78 33.12 -19.97 4.73
N SER A 79 32.92 -20.05 6.03
CA SER A 79 31.60 -19.94 6.67
C SER A 79 31.21 -18.50 7.02
N ASP A 80 32.07 -17.50 6.78
CA ASP A 80 31.76 -16.10 7.05
C ASP A 80 31.11 -15.44 5.84
N HIS A 81 29.82 -15.14 5.96
CA HIS A 81 29.05 -14.48 4.92
C HIS A 81 28.88 -12.97 5.17
N SER A 82 29.54 -12.40 6.17
CA SER A 82 29.41 -10.98 6.54
C SER A 82 29.80 -10.02 5.42
N GLU A 83 30.79 -10.39 4.63
CA GLU A 83 31.38 -9.57 3.57
C GLU A 83 30.71 -9.72 2.19
N VAL A 84 29.85 -10.71 2.00
CA VAL A 84 29.30 -11.05 0.65
C VAL A 84 28.55 -9.89 -0.01
N ASP A 85 27.78 -9.12 0.75
CA ASP A 85 26.99 -7.98 0.28
C ASP A 85 27.45 -6.63 0.86
N LYS A 86 28.67 -6.58 1.39
CA LYS A 86 29.24 -5.37 2.01
C LYS A 86 29.33 -4.23 1.00
N ASP A 87 29.80 -4.54 -0.19
CA ASP A 87 30.05 -3.60 -1.27
C ASP A 87 28.88 -3.48 -2.25
N PHE A 88 27.70 -4.05 -1.93
CA PHE A 88 26.50 -3.89 -2.74
C PHE A 88 25.90 -2.50 -2.53
N LYS A 89 26.64 -1.51 -3.01
CA LYS A 89 26.31 -0.10 -2.89
C LYS A 89 26.67 0.62 -4.19
N ALA A 90 25.72 1.35 -4.74
CA ALA A 90 25.93 2.17 -5.91
C ALA A 90 25.56 3.64 -5.62
N ARG A 91 26.33 4.57 -6.18
CA ARG A 91 25.98 5.97 -6.20
C ARG A 91 25.35 6.31 -7.55
N VAL A 92 24.08 6.67 -7.52
CA VAL A 92 23.26 6.87 -8.69
C VAL A 92 22.74 8.31 -8.74
N PRO A 93 22.88 9.04 -9.85
CA PRO A 93 22.22 10.32 -10.04
C PRO A 93 20.73 10.10 -10.30
N VAL A 94 19.88 10.77 -9.53
CA VAL A 94 18.42 10.66 -9.67
C VAL A 94 17.81 12.06 -9.60
N THR A 95 16.82 12.31 -10.44
CA THR A 95 16.04 13.55 -10.37
C THR A 95 15.02 13.50 -9.23
N ALA A 96 14.59 14.66 -8.78
CA ALA A 96 13.55 14.75 -7.75
C ALA A 96 12.20 14.24 -8.27
N GLY A 97 11.46 13.57 -7.41
CA GLY A 97 10.14 13.04 -7.74
C GLY A 97 9.99 11.55 -7.46
N PRO A 98 8.86 10.98 -7.84
CA PRO A 98 8.62 9.55 -7.71
C PRO A 98 9.35 8.80 -8.82
N HIS A 99 10.17 7.83 -8.44
CA HIS A 99 10.88 6.89 -9.32
C HIS A 99 10.63 5.45 -8.87
N ASP A 100 10.53 4.54 -9.80
CA ASP A 100 10.42 3.11 -9.51
C ASP A 100 11.80 2.53 -9.18
N LEU A 101 12.05 2.30 -7.90
CA LEU A 101 13.27 1.66 -7.40
C LEU A 101 13.04 0.15 -7.34
N GLY A 102 13.84 -0.60 -8.09
CA GLY A 102 13.80 -2.05 -8.18
C GLY A 102 15.12 -2.70 -7.78
N VAL A 103 15.05 -3.83 -7.10
CA VAL A 103 16.18 -4.75 -6.94
C VAL A 103 15.70 -6.15 -7.23
N THR A 104 16.37 -6.89 -8.11
CA THR A 104 15.93 -8.22 -8.52
C THR A 104 17.08 -9.10 -8.96
N PHE A 105 16.76 -10.37 -9.17
CA PHE A 105 17.69 -11.37 -9.71
C PHE A 105 17.23 -11.83 -11.08
N PRO A 106 18.08 -11.85 -12.11
CA PRO A 106 17.79 -12.58 -13.33
C PRO A 106 17.45 -14.05 -13.03
N LYS A 107 16.40 -14.55 -13.63
CA LYS A 107 15.95 -15.91 -13.40
C LYS A 107 16.82 -16.87 -14.21
N ILE A 108 17.64 -17.64 -13.53
CA ILE A 108 18.38 -18.73 -14.14
C ILE A 108 17.41 -19.90 -14.36
N SER A 109 17.31 -20.38 -15.59
CA SER A 109 16.43 -21.50 -15.89
C SER A 109 16.91 -22.76 -15.17
N SER A 110 16.06 -23.35 -14.32
CA SER A 110 16.30 -24.62 -13.67
C SER A 110 15.82 -25.84 -14.52
N SER A 111 15.43 -25.61 -15.76
CA SER A 111 14.86 -26.64 -16.62
C SER A 111 15.84 -27.82 -16.88
N LEU A 112 17.14 -27.60 -16.74
CA LEU A 112 18.19 -28.61 -16.87
C LEU A 112 18.66 -29.18 -15.52
N LEU A 113 18.21 -28.62 -14.39
CA LEU A 113 18.64 -28.99 -13.04
C LEU A 113 17.44 -29.31 -12.16
N GLU A 114 16.64 -30.30 -12.55
CA GLU A 114 15.39 -30.64 -11.81
C GLU A 114 15.63 -31.02 -10.35
N SER A 115 16.80 -31.54 -10.02
CA SER A 115 17.19 -31.89 -8.65
C SER A 115 17.33 -30.67 -7.71
N GLU A 116 17.50 -29.48 -8.27
CA GLU A 116 17.66 -28.21 -7.51
C GLU A 116 16.38 -27.39 -7.42
N ARG A 117 15.29 -27.86 -7.99
CA ARG A 117 13.98 -27.21 -7.80
C ARG A 117 13.52 -27.37 -6.36
N GLN A 118 13.01 -26.29 -5.80
CA GLN A 118 12.16 -26.44 -4.62
C GLN A 118 10.99 -27.36 -4.98
N PRO A 119 10.66 -28.33 -4.13
CA PRO A 119 9.50 -29.17 -4.34
C PRO A 119 8.24 -28.31 -4.59
N LEU A 120 7.41 -28.71 -5.53
CA LEU A 120 6.23 -27.93 -5.98
C LEU A 120 5.27 -27.49 -4.88
N GLN A 121 5.33 -28.10 -3.70
CA GLN A 121 4.49 -27.81 -2.55
C GLN A 121 5.25 -27.22 -1.36
N SER A 122 6.57 -27.13 -1.43
CA SER A 122 7.36 -26.56 -0.33
C SER A 122 7.72 -25.12 -0.61
N HIS A 123 7.63 -24.33 0.43
CA HIS A 123 8.09 -22.96 0.45
C HIS A 123 9.34 -22.89 1.27
N PHE A 124 10.03 -21.75 1.15
CA PHE A 124 11.09 -21.44 2.05
C PHE A 124 10.58 -21.55 3.49
N ASN A 125 11.18 -22.45 4.21
CA ASN A 125 11.02 -22.58 5.65
C ASN A 125 12.42 -22.86 6.19
N GLU A 126 12.92 -21.96 7.02
CA GLU A 126 14.29 -22.01 7.51
C GLU A 126 14.68 -23.36 8.16
N ILE A 127 13.71 -24.09 8.70
CA ILE A 127 13.93 -25.36 9.40
C ILE A 127 13.88 -26.57 8.46
N ARG A 128 12.97 -26.55 7.46
CA ARG A 128 12.69 -27.71 6.60
C ARG A 128 13.12 -27.54 5.16
N HIS A 129 13.00 -26.33 4.63
CA HIS A 129 13.26 -26.01 3.24
C HIS A 129 14.07 -24.71 3.16
N PRO A 130 15.41 -24.77 3.36
CA PRO A 130 16.26 -23.59 3.27
C PRO A 130 16.18 -22.99 1.86
N ARG A 131 16.53 -21.69 1.75
CA ARG A 131 16.58 -21.02 0.45
C ARG A 131 17.54 -21.72 -0.49
N LEU A 132 17.08 -21.96 -1.72
CA LEU A 132 17.92 -22.47 -2.81
C LEU A 132 18.66 -21.34 -3.53
N ASN A 133 18.10 -20.13 -3.48
CA ASN A 133 18.64 -18.94 -4.14
C ASN A 133 18.73 -17.76 -3.16
N PRO A 134 19.70 -16.85 -3.35
CA PRO A 134 19.76 -15.61 -2.57
C PRO A 134 18.49 -14.79 -2.68
N ALA A 135 18.23 -13.99 -1.65
CA ALA A 135 17.06 -13.13 -1.57
C ALA A 135 17.46 -11.77 -1.03
N VAL A 136 16.73 -10.71 -1.43
CA VAL A 136 16.91 -9.36 -0.91
C VAL A 136 16.25 -9.25 0.48
N TYR A 137 16.98 -8.71 1.43
CA TYR A 137 16.45 -8.38 2.76
C TYR A 137 16.04 -6.92 2.83
N GLN A 138 16.94 -6.02 2.44
CA GLN A 138 16.75 -4.58 2.62
C GLN A 138 17.39 -3.79 1.49
N VAL A 139 16.75 -2.71 1.10
CA VAL A 139 17.32 -1.67 0.25
C VAL A 139 17.30 -0.38 1.04
N THR A 140 18.44 0.30 1.14
CA THR A 140 18.61 1.55 1.85
C THR A 140 19.00 2.65 0.89
N VAL A 141 18.30 3.77 0.92
CA VAL A 141 18.60 4.97 0.13
C VAL A 141 19.17 6.03 1.08
N THR A 142 20.33 6.56 0.79
CA THR A 142 20.99 7.63 1.56
C THR A 142 21.38 8.76 0.63
N GLY A 143 21.08 9.98 0.99
CA GLY A 143 21.30 11.19 0.19
C GLY A 143 20.21 12.21 0.48
N PRO A 144 20.14 13.28 -0.30
CA PRO A 144 20.89 13.57 -1.54
C PRO A 144 22.32 14.07 -1.28
N TYR A 145 23.22 13.75 -2.19
CA TYR A 145 24.55 14.34 -2.28
C TYR A 145 24.65 15.23 -3.52
N ALA A 146 25.53 16.22 -3.52
CA ALA A 146 25.79 17.12 -4.64
C ALA A 146 24.50 17.76 -5.21
N THR A 147 23.62 18.24 -4.34
CA THR A 147 22.34 18.82 -4.71
C THR A 147 22.50 20.14 -5.45
N GLN A 148 21.66 20.39 -6.45
CA GLN A 148 21.60 21.63 -7.23
C GLN A 148 20.36 22.49 -6.89
N GLY A 149 19.80 22.32 -5.72
CA GLY A 149 18.58 23.00 -5.26
C GLY A 149 17.33 22.11 -5.31
N PRO A 150 16.17 22.67 -5.00
CA PRO A 150 14.92 21.92 -5.02
C PRO A 150 14.56 21.53 -6.45
N GLY A 151 14.37 20.24 -6.69
CA GLY A 151 13.96 19.72 -7.99
C GLY A 151 12.50 20.04 -8.34
N ASP A 152 12.17 19.93 -9.62
CA ASP A 152 10.81 20.13 -10.13
C ASP A 152 9.97 18.85 -9.95
N THR A 153 9.38 18.68 -8.78
CA THR A 153 8.53 17.52 -8.47
C THR A 153 7.05 17.79 -8.77
N PRO A 154 6.24 16.73 -9.03
CA PRO A 154 4.79 16.87 -9.13
C PRO A 154 4.16 17.52 -7.87
N SER A 155 4.66 17.21 -6.68
CA SER A 155 4.21 17.83 -5.43
C SER A 155 4.56 19.31 -5.37
N ARG A 156 5.78 19.68 -5.80
CA ARG A 156 6.19 21.08 -5.85
C ARG A 156 5.30 21.90 -6.78
N ARG A 157 5.01 21.38 -7.99
CA ARG A 157 4.09 22.05 -8.95
C ARG A 157 2.66 22.21 -8.42
N GLN A 158 2.20 21.30 -7.58
CA GLN A 158 0.88 21.40 -6.94
C GLN A 158 0.85 22.43 -5.80
N ILE A 159 1.97 22.62 -5.10
CA ILE A 159 2.10 23.58 -4.01
C ILE A 159 2.36 24.98 -4.55
N PHE A 160 3.41 25.11 -5.35
CA PHE A 160 3.84 26.41 -5.91
C PHE A 160 3.09 26.72 -7.19
N VAL A 161 1.85 27.21 -7.05
CA VAL A 161 0.97 27.59 -8.18
C VAL A 161 1.39 28.90 -8.84
N CYS A 162 2.25 29.65 -8.17
CA CYS A 162 2.91 30.86 -8.67
C CYS A 162 4.37 30.83 -8.22
N GLN A 163 5.22 31.56 -8.95
CA GLN A 163 6.61 31.80 -8.62
C GLN A 163 6.88 33.30 -8.74
N PRO A 164 7.14 34.01 -7.62
CA PRO A 164 7.37 35.46 -7.67
C PRO A 164 8.69 35.75 -8.40
N ALA A 165 8.66 36.71 -9.30
CA ALA A 165 9.85 37.19 -9.99
C ALA A 165 10.64 38.18 -9.14
N GLU A 166 9.93 38.94 -8.28
CA GLU A 166 10.49 39.95 -7.39
C GLU A 166 9.96 39.78 -5.96
N THR A 167 10.72 40.25 -4.98
CA THR A 167 10.34 40.19 -3.55
C THR A 167 9.00 40.91 -3.27
N SER A 168 8.68 41.93 -4.05
CA SER A 168 7.39 42.65 -3.96
C SER A 168 6.15 41.79 -4.27
N GLU A 169 6.32 40.72 -5.03
CA GLU A 169 5.24 39.82 -5.44
C GLU A 169 5.09 38.60 -4.48
N GLU A 170 6.08 38.38 -3.63
CA GLU A 170 6.14 37.16 -2.78
C GLU A 170 4.93 37.03 -1.85
N GLU A 171 4.49 38.11 -1.20
CA GLU A 171 3.36 38.04 -0.26
C GLU A 171 2.05 37.70 -0.96
N ALA A 172 1.82 38.26 -2.14
CA ALA A 172 0.62 37.98 -2.93
C ALA A 172 0.62 36.52 -3.41
N CYS A 173 1.76 36.05 -3.90
CA CYS A 173 1.94 34.64 -4.29
C CYS A 173 1.80 33.68 -3.11
N ALA A 174 2.40 33.99 -1.95
CA ALA A 174 2.25 33.18 -0.75
C ALA A 174 0.78 33.06 -0.30
N ARG A 175 0.04 34.16 -0.34
CA ARG A 175 -1.40 34.16 -0.01
C ARG A 175 -2.21 33.31 -0.97
N GLU A 176 -1.93 33.36 -2.28
CA GLU A 176 -2.56 32.50 -3.28
C GLU A 176 -2.27 31.00 -3.02
N ILE A 177 -1.00 30.65 -2.80
CA ILE A 177 -0.56 29.28 -2.47
C ILE A 177 -1.30 28.79 -1.22
N LEU A 178 -1.28 29.57 -0.14
CA LEU A 178 -1.86 29.16 1.14
C LEU A 178 -3.38 29.06 1.09
N SER A 179 -4.06 29.97 0.36
CA SER A 179 -5.52 29.90 0.18
C SER A 179 -5.92 28.64 -0.55
N LYS A 180 -5.20 28.27 -1.61
CA LYS A 180 -5.46 27.04 -2.38
C LYS A 180 -5.20 25.77 -1.55
N LEU A 181 -4.09 25.75 -0.80
CA LEU A 181 -3.75 24.63 0.05
C LEU A 181 -4.71 24.49 1.23
N ALA A 182 -5.08 25.59 1.90
CA ALA A 182 -6.01 25.59 3.01
C ALA A 182 -7.42 25.16 2.56
N ARG A 183 -7.93 25.66 1.41
CA ARG A 183 -9.21 25.22 0.85
C ARG A 183 -9.24 23.70 0.65
N ARG A 184 -8.17 23.15 0.09
CA ARG A 184 -8.04 21.70 -0.12
C ARG A 184 -7.92 20.94 1.21
N ALA A 185 -7.08 21.44 2.13
CA ALA A 185 -6.84 20.83 3.43
C ALA A 185 -8.07 20.82 4.33
N TYR A 186 -8.80 21.96 4.40
CA TYR A 186 -9.99 22.10 5.22
C TYR A 186 -11.26 21.60 4.52
N ARG A 187 -11.15 21.22 3.23
CA ARG A 187 -12.25 20.64 2.43
C ARG A 187 -13.48 21.53 2.32
N ARG A 188 -13.28 22.85 2.36
CA ARG A 188 -14.33 23.86 2.29
C ARG A 188 -13.78 25.16 1.73
N PRO A 189 -14.63 26.10 1.28
CA PRO A 189 -14.20 27.47 1.03
C PRO A 189 -13.45 28.04 2.24
N VAL A 190 -12.41 28.81 1.97
CA VAL A 190 -11.62 29.50 3.01
C VAL A 190 -11.82 31.00 2.91
N ASP A 191 -11.76 31.67 4.05
CA ASP A 191 -11.82 33.12 4.17
C ASP A 191 -10.49 33.70 4.68
N GLU A 192 -10.44 35.01 4.86
CA GLU A 192 -9.25 35.71 5.33
C GLU A 192 -8.80 35.22 6.73
N ALA A 193 -9.74 34.87 7.60
CA ALA A 193 -9.45 34.42 8.96
C ALA A 193 -8.70 33.09 8.95
N ASP A 194 -8.97 32.20 7.97
CA ASP A 194 -8.28 30.92 7.79
C ASP A 194 -6.81 31.12 7.40
N ILE A 195 -6.48 32.22 6.73
CA ILE A 195 -5.17 32.48 6.13
C ILE A 195 -4.26 33.31 7.05
N VAL A 196 -4.82 34.11 7.95
CA VAL A 196 -4.04 34.96 8.88
C VAL A 196 -3.00 34.16 9.66
N GLY A 197 -3.38 33.01 10.24
CA GLY A 197 -2.47 32.16 11.00
C GLY A 197 -1.28 31.68 10.16
N PRO A 198 -1.51 30.94 9.05
CA PRO A 198 -0.47 30.54 8.12
C PRO A 198 0.40 31.70 7.61
N MET A 199 -0.19 32.85 7.25
CA MET A 199 0.56 34.01 6.80
C MET A 199 1.48 34.59 7.87
N ASN A 200 1.11 34.55 9.14
CA ASN A 200 1.99 34.96 10.25
C ASN A 200 3.24 34.06 10.33
N PHE A 201 3.10 32.75 10.12
CA PHE A 201 4.24 31.83 10.05
C PHE A 201 5.11 32.12 8.82
N TYR A 202 4.48 32.36 7.67
CA TYR A 202 5.18 32.77 6.46
C TYR A 202 6.04 34.02 6.70
N GLN A 203 5.45 35.12 7.17
CA GLN A 203 6.13 36.39 7.38
C GLN A 203 7.29 36.28 8.37
N LYS A 204 7.07 35.56 9.49
CA LYS A 204 8.10 35.34 10.50
C LYS A 204 9.30 34.59 9.92
N THR A 205 9.05 33.49 9.21
CA THR A 205 10.14 32.68 8.63
C THR A 205 10.80 33.38 7.45
N ARG A 206 10.04 34.13 6.63
CA ARG A 206 10.57 34.88 5.49
C ARG A 206 11.55 35.99 5.92
N ALA A 207 11.40 36.55 7.10
CA ALA A 207 12.31 37.55 7.64
C ALA A 207 13.72 36.98 7.91
N GLU A 208 13.84 35.68 8.12
CA GLU A 208 15.09 34.99 8.49
C GLU A 208 15.57 34.01 7.38
N SER A 209 14.72 33.71 6.37
CA SER A 209 14.99 32.68 5.40
C SER A 209 14.42 32.99 4.00
N ASN A 210 14.44 32.02 3.09
CA ASN A 210 13.96 32.15 1.72
C ASN A 210 12.44 31.89 1.60
N PHE A 211 11.90 32.15 0.39
CA PHE A 211 10.47 31.98 0.07
C PHE A 211 9.98 30.55 0.29
N ASP A 212 10.75 29.56 -0.15
CA ASP A 212 10.37 28.14 -0.07
C ASP A 212 10.25 27.68 1.38
N GLU A 213 11.21 28.03 2.23
CA GLU A 213 11.18 27.70 3.66
C GLU A 213 10.04 28.40 4.40
N ALA A 214 9.75 29.65 4.00
CA ALA A 214 8.61 30.39 4.55
C ALA A 214 7.27 29.73 4.18
N ILE A 215 7.11 29.26 2.94
CA ILE A 215 5.93 28.49 2.52
C ILE A 215 5.86 27.16 3.28
N ALA A 216 6.97 26.47 3.50
CA ALA A 216 7.01 25.21 4.26
C ALA A 216 6.56 25.41 5.73
N ALA A 217 7.00 26.49 6.37
CA ALA A 217 6.56 26.86 7.72
C ALA A 217 5.07 27.17 7.78
N ALA A 218 4.56 27.93 6.81
CA ALA A 218 3.14 28.24 6.71
C ALA A 218 2.27 27.01 6.40
N LEU A 219 2.75 26.12 5.53
CA LEU A 219 2.10 24.83 5.26
C LEU A 219 2.02 23.95 6.51
N SER A 220 3.06 23.95 7.34
CA SER A 220 3.04 23.25 8.62
C SER A 220 1.92 23.74 9.52
N ALA A 221 1.66 25.06 9.55
CA ALA A 221 0.54 25.64 10.30
C ALA A 221 -0.83 25.19 9.76
N VAL A 222 -0.97 25.07 8.42
CA VAL A 222 -2.19 24.52 7.78
C VAL A 222 -2.39 23.06 8.20
N LEU A 223 -1.34 22.24 8.17
CA LEU A 223 -1.42 20.82 8.50
C LEU A 223 -1.62 20.53 10.00
N MET A 224 -1.24 21.46 10.87
CA MET A 224 -1.51 21.37 12.32
C MET A 224 -2.89 21.90 12.72
N ASN A 225 -3.60 22.52 11.81
CA ASN A 225 -4.92 23.10 12.12
C ASN A 225 -5.95 21.98 12.40
N PRO A 226 -6.79 22.11 13.43
CA PRO A 226 -7.88 21.16 13.71
C PRO A 226 -8.81 20.91 12.52
N GLN A 227 -9.04 21.89 11.65
CA GLN A 227 -9.82 21.76 10.42
C GLN A 227 -9.22 20.74 9.42
N PHE A 228 -7.90 20.58 9.43
CA PHE A 228 -7.23 19.52 8.65
C PHE A 228 -7.24 18.19 9.39
N LEU A 229 -6.83 18.19 10.66
CA LEU A 229 -6.62 16.97 11.45
C LEU A 229 -7.92 16.22 11.73
N PHE A 230 -9.03 16.96 11.92
CA PHE A 230 -10.31 16.38 12.26
C PHE A 230 -11.35 16.65 11.17
N ARG A 231 -12.28 15.74 11.06
CA ARG A 231 -13.49 15.93 10.27
C ARG A 231 -14.60 16.35 11.21
N VAL A 232 -14.82 17.66 11.27
CA VAL A 232 -15.84 18.27 12.14
C VAL A 232 -17.14 18.38 11.35
N GLU A 233 -18.21 17.83 11.90
CA GLU A 233 -19.58 17.99 11.40
C GLU A 233 -20.39 18.73 12.46
N MET A 234 -21.05 19.81 12.05
CA MET A 234 -21.81 20.70 12.97
C MET A 234 -23.29 20.36 12.89
N ALA A 235 -23.85 19.94 14.01
CA ALA A 235 -25.30 19.80 14.09
C ALA A 235 -25.96 21.20 13.98
N PRO A 236 -27.07 21.35 13.25
CA PRO A 236 -27.81 22.60 13.23
C PRO A 236 -28.33 22.96 14.63
N ASP A 237 -28.30 24.25 14.98
CA ASP A 237 -28.65 24.75 16.33
C ASP A 237 -30.07 24.39 16.80
N ASN A 238 -30.97 24.13 15.86
CA ASN A 238 -32.41 23.92 16.13
C ASN A 238 -32.83 22.43 16.06
N VAL A 239 -31.88 21.47 16.11
CA VAL A 239 -32.20 20.06 16.05
C VAL A 239 -32.26 19.46 17.44
N ALA A 240 -33.38 18.83 17.78
CA ALA A 240 -33.53 18.16 19.08
C ALA A 240 -32.55 16.92 19.15
N PRO A 241 -32.09 16.57 20.35
CA PRO A 241 -31.25 15.39 20.54
C PRO A 241 -31.89 14.13 19.91
N LEU A 242 -31.07 13.28 19.28
CA LEU A 242 -31.48 12.04 18.60
C LEU A 242 -32.39 12.20 17.39
N THR A 243 -32.55 13.43 16.88
CA THR A 243 -33.32 13.67 15.65
C THR A 243 -32.39 13.65 14.45
N PRO A 244 -32.66 12.82 13.42
CA PRO A 244 -31.89 12.83 12.19
C PRO A 244 -31.95 14.19 11.50
N TYR A 245 -30.82 14.69 11.03
CA TYR A 245 -30.72 15.91 10.24
C TYR A 245 -29.91 15.69 8.97
N ARG A 246 -30.09 16.55 8.00
CA ARG A 246 -29.34 16.51 6.76
C ARG A 246 -28.02 17.26 6.93
N ILE A 247 -26.92 16.61 6.63
CA ILE A 247 -25.60 17.24 6.60
C ILE A 247 -25.48 18.19 5.40
N SER A 248 -24.57 19.15 5.47
CA SER A 248 -24.28 20.04 4.35
C SER A 248 -23.63 19.30 3.19
N ASP A 249 -23.69 19.86 1.98
CA ASP A 249 -23.04 19.30 0.80
C ASP A 249 -21.52 19.22 0.96
N ILE A 250 -20.90 20.15 1.67
CA ILE A 250 -19.49 20.16 2.03
C ILE A 250 -19.13 18.97 2.92
N GLU A 251 -19.91 18.71 3.95
CA GLU A 251 -19.73 17.55 4.83
C GLU A 251 -19.98 16.24 4.08
N LEU A 252 -20.99 16.23 3.19
CA LEU A 252 -21.26 15.09 2.34
C LEU A 252 -20.10 14.76 1.39
N ALA A 253 -19.49 15.78 0.76
CA ALA A 253 -18.30 15.61 -0.07
C ALA A 253 -17.14 14.99 0.71
N SER A 254 -16.91 15.49 1.93
CA SER A 254 -15.91 14.94 2.82
C SER A 254 -16.20 13.48 3.20
N ARG A 255 -17.44 13.15 3.57
CA ARG A 255 -17.82 11.75 3.88
C ARG A 255 -17.62 10.83 2.70
N LEU A 256 -18.09 11.21 1.51
CA LEU A 256 -17.96 10.40 0.29
C LEU A 256 -16.49 10.12 -0.06
N SER A 257 -15.66 11.16 -0.05
CA SER A 257 -14.27 11.01 -0.45
C SER A 257 -13.46 10.13 0.52
N PHE A 258 -13.65 10.28 1.81
CA PHE A 258 -12.99 9.43 2.78
C PHE A 258 -13.53 8.01 2.78
N PHE A 259 -14.82 7.82 2.54
CA PHE A 259 -15.41 6.48 2.45
C PHE A 259 -14.95 5.73 1.21
N LEU A 260 -15.07 6.35 0.03
CA LEU A 260 -14.78 5.67 -1.24
C LEU A 260 -13.28 5.64 -1.57
N TRP A 261 -12.54 6.69 -1.22
CA TRP A 261 -11.15 6.87 -1.61
C TRP A 261 -10.13 6.85 -0.46
N SER A 262 -10.60 6.94 0.80
CA SER A 262 -9.74 7.15 1.97
C SER A 262 -8.82 8.38 1.79
N SER A 263 -9.32 9.40 1.13
CA SER A 263 -8.57 10.62 0.75
C SER A 263 -9.48 11.84 0.75
N LEU A 264 -8.85 13.02 0.61
CA LEU A 264 -9.54 14.30 0.48
C LEU A 264 -10.44 14.33 -0.79
N PRO A 265 -11.55 15.11 -0.79
CA PRO A 265 -12.32 15.34 -2.00
C PRO A 265 -11.46 16.00 -3.07
N ASP A 266 -11.66 15.61 -4.32
CA ASP A 266 -11.04 16.28 -5.44
C ASP A 266 -11.76 17.60 -5.77
N GLU A 267 -11.16 18.36 -6.68
CA GLU A 267 -11.64 19.68 -7.05
C GLU A 267 -13.06 19.64 -7.63
N GLU A 268 -13.39 18.62 -8.44
CA GLU A 268 -14.72 18.47 -9.03
C GLU A 268 -15.79 18.25 -7.94
N LEU A 269 -15.55 17.31 -7.02
CA LEU A 269 -16.48 16.99 -5.94
C LEU A 269 -16.67 18.17 -5.02
N LEU A 270 -15.58 18.88 -4.66
CA LEU A 270 -15.62 20.03 -3.80
C LEU A 270 -16.38 21.20 -4.46
N ALA A 271 -16.12 21.45 -5.74
CA ALA A 271 -16.83 22.51 -6.48
C ALA A 271 -18.34 22.23 -6.65
N VAL A 272 -18.75 20.97 -6.78
CA VAL A 272 -20.17 20.60 -6.79
C VAL A 272 -20.82 20.87 -5.43
N ALA A 273 -20.11 20.48 -4.35
CA ALA A 273 -20.57 20.71 -2.99
C ALA A 273 -20.68 22.20 -2.62
N GLU A 274 -19.72 23.02 -3.02
CA GLU A 274 -19.73 24.48 -2.82
C GLU A 274 -20.93 25.16 -3.50
N ARG A 275 -21.42 24.61 -4.60
CA ARG A 275 -22.63 25.09 -5.28
C ARG A 275 -23.93 24.58 -4.66
N GLY A 276 -23.88 23.77 -3.60
CA GLY A 276 -25.05 23.20 -2.95
C GLY A 276 -25.84 22.23 -3.85
N LYS A 277 -25.15 21.52 -4.76
CA LYS A 277 -25.78 20.60 -5.73
C LYS A 277 -25.56 19.13 -5.44
N LEU A 278 -24.63 18.81 -4.55
CA LEU A 278 -24.20 17.42 -4.32
C LEU A 278 -25.31 16.55 -3.71
N SER A 279 -26.18 17.13 -2.92
CA SER A 279 -27.27 16.43 -2.24
C SER A 279 -28.47 16.14 -3.15
N SER A 280 -28.49 16.59 -4.42
CA SER A 280 -29.54 16.15 -5.37
C SER A 280 -29.28 14.69 -5.79
N PRO A 281 -30.33 13.84 -5.88
CA PRO A 281 -30.14 12.41 -6.19
C PRO A 281 -29.36 12.16 -7.49
N GLU A 282 -29.62 12.94 -8.51
CA GLU A 282 -28.99 12.81 -9.83
C GLU A 282 -27.49 13.15 -9.80
N GLU A 283 -27.12 14.27 -9.16
CA GLU A 283 -25.71 14.65 -9.07
C GLU A 283 -24.95 13.75 -8.10
N LEU A 284 -25.60 13.33 -7.00
CA LEU A 284 -25.01 12.37 -6.06
C LEU A 284 -24.67 11.05 -6.75
N GLU A 285 -25.62 10.48 -7.51
CA GLU A 285 -25.39 9.25 -8.27
C GLU A 285 -24.27 9.42 -9.29
N LYS A 286 -24.25 10.50 -10.03
CA LYS A 286 -23.21 10.81 -11.01
C LYS A 286 -21.83 10.87 -10.35
N GLN A 287 -21.69 11.58 -9.23
CA GLN A 287 -20.42 11.69 -8.52
C GLN A 287 -19.99 10.35 -7.92
N VAL A 288 -20.89 9.58 -7.33
CA VAL A 288 -20.58 8.24 -6.78
C VAL A 288 -20.09 7.31 -7.89
N ARG A 289 -20.77 7.26 -9.06
CA ARG A 289 -20.34 6.44 -10.19
C ARG A 289 -18.96 6.84 -10.71
N ARG A 290 -18.70 8.16 -10.83
CA ARG A 290 -17.39 8.69 -11.19
C ARG A 290 -16.32 8.24 -10.18
N MET A 291 -16.61 8.40 -8.91
CA MET A 291 -15.68 8.04 -7.83
C MET A 291 -15.39 6.56 -7.76
N LEU A 292 -16.37 5.70 -8.01
CA LEU A 292 -16.17 4.25 -8.07
C LEU A 292 -15.34 3.82 -9.29
N SER A 293 -15.40 4.57 -10.39
CA SER A 293 -14.56 4.32 -11.58
C SER A 293 -13.11 4.78 -11.42
N ASP A 294 -12.82 5.63 -10.46
CA ASP A 294 -11.47 6.12 -10.16
C ASP A 294 -10.62 5.02 -9.51
N HIS A 295 -9.29 4.99 -9.78
CA HIS A 295 -8.38 4.01 -9.20
C HIS A 295 -8.32 4.07 -7.67
N ARG A 296 -8.57 5.24 -7.06
CA ARG A 296 -8.62 5.45 -5.60
C ARG A 296 -9.73 4.65 -4.92
N SER A 297 -10.79 4.26 -5.66
CA SER A 297 -11.87 3.43 -5.12
C SER A 297 -11.41 2.04 -4.65
N LYS A 298 -10.23 1.58 -5.09
CA LYS A 298 -9.59 0.38 -4.55
C LYS A 298 -9.44 0.44 -3.02
N ASN A 299 -9.33 1.64 -2.46
CA ASN A 299 -9.26 1.83 -1.02
C ASN A 299 -10.54 1.39 -0.29
N LEU A 300 -11.68 1.32 -0.96
CA LEU A 300 -12.89 0.75 -0.38
C LEU A 300 -12.70 -0.75 -0.07
N SER A 301 -12.09 -1.51 -0.98
CA SER A 301 -11.80 -2.93 -0.76
C SER A 301 -10.63 -3.15 0.20
N THR A 302 -9.57 -2.34 0.15
CA THR A 302 -8.39 -2.54 0.99
C THR A 302 -8.54 -1.96 2.39
N ASN A 303 -9.10 -0.77 2.54
CA ASN A 303 -9.24 -0.10 3.83
C ASN A 303 -10.54 -0.44 4.55
N PHE A 304 -11.69 -0.14 3.92
CA PHE A 304 -12.99 -0.38 4.58
C PHE A 304 -13.17 -1.88 4.82
N ALA A 305 -13.09 -2.70 3.77
CA ALA A 305 -13.29 -4.13 3.91
C ALA A 305 -12.19 -4.79 4.75
N GLY A 306 -10.94 -4.30 4.66
CA GLY A 306 -9.82 -4.74 5.50
C GLY A 306 -10.08 -4.53 6.99
N GLN A 307 -10.76 -3.44 7.37
CA GLN A 307 -11.18 -3.17 8.74
C GLN A 307 -12.44 -3.98 9.11
N TRP A 308 -13.48 -3.91 8.28
CA TRP A 308 -14.74 -4.60 8.49
C TRP A 308 -14.55 -6.10 8.70
N LEU A 309 -13.75 -6.73 7.85
CA LEU A 309 -13.49 -8.17 7.92
C LEU A 309 -12.30 -8.53 8.83
N GLN A 310 -11.69 -7.55 9.51
CA GLN A 310 -10.54 -7.70 10.39
C GLN A 310 -9.30 -8.30 9.68
N LEU A 311 -9.16 -8.12 8.35
CA LEU A 311 -8.07 -8.70 7.58
C LEU A 311 -6.69 -8.14 7.96
N ARG A 312 -6.64 -6.98 8.62
CA ARG A 312 -5.40 -6.42 9.18
C ARG A 312 -4.74 -7.34 10.21
N ASN A 313 -5.54 -8.16 10.90
CA ASN A 313 -5.04 -9.13 11.88
C ASN A 313 -4.24 -10.28 11.24
N LEU A 314 -4.32 -10.45 9.91
CA LEU A 314 -3.47 -11.41 9.19
C LEU A 314 -1.97 -11.11 9.35
N GLU A 315 -1.57 -9.86 9.52
CA GLU A 315 -0.15 -9.50 9.69
C GLU A 315 0.43 -10.06 11.00
N ALA A 316 -0.35 -10.02 12.06
CA ALA A 316 0.04 -10.56 13.37
C ALA A 316 -0.24 -12.07 13.51
N PHE A 317 -0.99 -12.66 12.58
CA PHE A 317 -1.35 -14.07 12.65
C PHE A 317 -0.15 -14.96 12.34
N SER A 318 0.28 -15.73 13.34
CA SER A 318 1.43 -16.63 13.24
C SER A 318 1.01 -18.06 13.63
N PRO A 319 0.64 -18.92 12.67
CA PRO A 319 0.32 -20.31 12.93
C PRO A 319 1.52 -21.08 13.47
N ASN A 320 1.23 -22.12 14.25
CA ASN A 320 2.28 -23.01 14.75
C ASN A 320 2.97 -23.73 13.58
N VAL A 321 4.22 -23.42 13.34
CA VAL A 321 5.01 -23.93 12.21
C VAL A 321 5.14 -25.46 12.20
N ARG A 322 5.02 -26.12 13.35
CA ARG A 322 5.07 -27.60 13.43
C ARG A 322 3.78 -28.24 12.92
N LEU A 323 2.63 -27.56 13.12
CA LEU A 323 1.33 -28.06 12.68
C LEU A 323 1.01 -27.59 11.25
N TYR A 324 1.45 -26.38 10.90
CA TYR A 324 1.17 -25.74 9.63
C TYR A 324 2.47 -25.29 8.93
N PRO A 325 3.33 -26.27 8.56
CA PRO A 325 4.65 -25.98 8.01
C PRO A 325 4.59 -25.25 6.66
N ASP A 326 3.47 -25.33 5.96
CA ASP A 326 3.27 -24.73 4.63
C ASP A 326 2.77 -23.29 4.70
N PHE A 327 2.51 -22.76 5.89
CA PHE A 327 2.13 -21.36 6.03
C PHE A 327 3.39 -20.48 5.99
N ASP A 328 3.40 -19.54 5.07
CA ASP A 328 4.46 -18.56 4.86
C ASP A 328 3.86 -17.18 4.53
N ASP A 329 4.70 -16.20 4.34
CA ASP A 329 4.26 -14.84 4.03
C ASP A 329 3.64 -14.72 2.63
N ASN A 330 4.06 -15.54 1.68
CA ASN A 330 3.43 -15.62 0.34
C ASN A 330 1.97 -16.07 0.45
N LEU A 331 1.68 -17.06 1.30
CA LEU A 331 0.31 -17.52 1.53
C LEU A 331 -0.52 -16.48 2.30
N ARG A 332 0.08 -15.80 3.28
CA ARG A 332 -0.55 -14.70 4.01
C ARG A 332 -0.99 -13.59 3.07
N GLN A 333 -0.09 -13.15 2.19
CA GLN A 333 -0.40 -12.14 1.17
C GLN A 333 -1.45 -12.64 0.18
N ALA A 334 -1.39 -13.91 -0.21
CA ALA A 334 -2.37 -14.51 -1.11
C ALA A 334 -3.78 -14.55 -0.49
N PHE A 335 -3.91 -14.89 0.79
CA PHE A 335 -5.17 -14.82 1.52
C PHE A 335 -5.77 -13.40 1.54
N ARG A 336 -4.92 -12.39 1.79
CA ARG A 336 -5.37 -11.00 1.76
C ARG A 336 -5.84 -10.61 0.36
N GLN A 337 -5.02 -10.86 -0.65
CA GLN A 337 -5.28 -10.43 -2.01
C GLN A 337 -6.50 -11.14 -2.62
N GLU A 338 -6.77 -12.41 -2.28
CA GLU A 338 -8.01 -13.11 -2.63
C GLU A 338 -9.23 -12.29 -2.21
N SER A 339 -9.29 -11.90 -0.94
CA SER A 339 -10.44 -11.19 -0.39
C SER A 339 -10.59 -9.77 -0.95
N GLU A 340 -9.47 -9.06 -1.12
CA GLU A 340 -9.47 -7.71 -1.71
C GLU A 340 -9.97 -7.73 -3.16
N LEU A 341 -9.48 -8.66 -3.98
CA LEU A 341 -9.91 -8.80 -5.38
C LEU A 341 -11.35 -9.26 -5.49
N PHE A 342 -11.78 -10.16 -4.62
CA PHE A 342 -13.15 -10.63 -4.59
C PHE A 342 -14.12 -9.49 -4.27
N LEU A 343 -13.86 -8.71 -3.24
CA LEU A 343 -14.66 -7.54 -2.87
C LEU A 343 -14.65 -6.47 -3.97
N ASP A 344 -13.47 -6.19 -4.54
CA ASP A 344 -13.35 -5.24 -5.65
C ASP A 344 -14.17 -5.69 -6.85
N SER A 345 -14.23 -6.99 -7.15
CA SER A 345 -15.05 -7.52 -8.26
C SER A 345 -16.55 -7.35 -8.02
N VAL A 346 -17.02 -7.60 -6.79
CA VAL A 346 -18.45 -7.40 -6.45
C VAL A 346 -18.82 -5.92 -6.60
N LEU A 347 -17.97 -5.00 -6.16
CA LEU A 347 -18.20 -3.56 -6.22
C LEU A 347 -18.15 -3.02 -7.66
N ARG A 348 -17.12 -3.40 -8.44
CA ARG A 348 -16.91 -2.84 -9.79
C ARG A 348 -17.85 -3.42 -10.84
N GLU A 349 -18.25 -4.66 -10.67
CA GLU A 349 -19.17 -5.35 -11.58
C GLU A 349 -20.64 -5.13 -11.19
N ASP A 350 -20.91 -4.33 -10.15
CA ASP A 350 -22.26 -4.05 -9.61
C ASP A 350 -23.05 -5.35 -9.34
N ARG A 351 -22.37 -6.32 -8.72
CA ARG A 351 -22.94 -7.64 -8.43
C ARG A 351 -23.85 -7.60 -7.20
N SER A 352 -24.65 -8.65 -7.06
CA SER A 352 -25.47 -8.81 -5.85
C SER A 352 -24.60 -8.86 -4.60
N VAL A 353 -24.99 -8.16 -3.54
CA VAL A 353 -24.36 -8.26 -2.21
C VAL A 353 -24.42 -9.68 -1.66
N LEU A 354 -25.37 -10.50 -2.09
CA LEU A 354 -25.48 -11.91 -1.71
C LEU A 354 -24.32 -12.75 -2.25
N ASP A 355 -23.66 -12.31 -3.33
CA ASP A 355 -22.48 -12.96 -3.87
C ASP A 355 -21.33 -12.96 -2.84
N LEU A 356 -21.31 -12.01 -1.90
CA LEU A 356 -20.37 -12.03 -0.79
C LEU A 356 -20.45 -13.32 0.05
N LEU A 357 -21.60 -13.98 0.08
CA LEU A 357 -21.82 -15.20 0.87
C LEU A 357 -21.86 -16.47 0.02
N ASN A 358 -22.34 -16.41 -1.22
CA ASN A 358 -22.65 -17.58 -2.02
C ASN A 358 -22.03 -17.62 -3.43
N ALA A 359 -21.07 -16.72 -3.72
CA ALA A 359 -20.39 -16.73 -5.01
C ALA A 359 -19.76 -18.10 -5.32
N ASP A 360 -19.86 -18.49 -6.59
CA ASP A 360 -19.29 -19.70 -7.17
C ASP A 360 -17.91 -19.47 -7.81
N TYR A 361 -17.24 -18.37 -7.48
CA TYR A 361 -15.91 -18.01 -7.96
C TYR A 361 -15.05 -17.44 -6.84
N THR A 362 -13.74 -17.44 -7.08
CA THR A 362 -12.75 -16.75 -6.26
C THR A 362 -11.57 -16.26 -7.11
N PHE A 363 -10.56 -15.65 -6.47
CA PHE A 363 -9.33 -15.20 -7.13
C PHE A 363 -8.14 -15.98 -6.62
N LEU A 364 -7.41 -16.64 -7.51
CA LEU A 364 -6.29 -17.51 -7.17
C LEU A 364 -5.05 -17.17 -7.98
N ASN A 365 -3.90 -17.26 -7.31
CA ASN A 365 -2.61 -17.52 -7.93
C ASN A 365 -2.20 -18.99 -7.69
N GLU A 366 -1.07 -19.42 -8.22
CA GLU A 366 -0.59 -20.80 -8.05
C GLU A 366 -0.41 -21.19 -6.58
N ARG A 367 0.15 -20.27 -5.76
CA ARG A 367 0.40 -20.54 -4.35
C ARG A 367 -0.89 -20.84 -3.58
N LEU A 368 -1.93 -20.04 -3.82
CA LEU A 368 -3.21 -20.19 -3.17
C LEU A 368 -4.00 -21.39 -3.71
N ALA A 369 -3.95 -21.61 -5.02
CA ALA A 369 -4.59 -22.75 -5.67
C ALA A 369 -4.06 -24.09 -5.13
N LYS A 370 -2.72 -24.21 -4.97
CA LYS A 370 -2.09 -25.38 -4.34
C LYS A 370 -2.55 -25.58 -2.90
N HIS A 371 -2.65 -24.50 -2.13
CA HIS A 371 -3.13 -24.56 -0.75
C HIS A 371 -4.59 -25.04 -0.67
N TYR A 372 -5.42 -24.63 -1.64
CA TYR A 372 -6.82 -25.05 -1.71
C TYR A 372 -7.04 -26.40 -2.41
N GLY A 373 -6.01 -26.98 -3.00
CA GLY A 373 -6.11 -28.22 -3.76
C GLY A 373 -6.81 -28.04 -5.12
N ILE A 374 -6.78 -26.82 -5.69
CA ILE A 374 -7.38 -26.51 -7.00
C ILE A 374 -6.30 -26.63 -8.08
N PRO A 375 -6.42 -27.59 -9.02
CA PRO A 375 -5.43 -27.81 -10.05
C PRO A 375 -5.54 -26.80 -11.20
N GLY A 376 -4.50 -26.75 -12.05
CA GLY A 376 -4.53 -26.03 -13.34
C GLY A 376 -4.23 -24.54 -13.24
N ILE A 377 -3.88 -24.00 -12.08
CA ILE A 377 -3.50 -22.59 -11.86
C ILE A 377 -1.99 -22.51 -11.69
N TYR A 378 -1.32 -21.75 -12.55
CA TYR A 378 0.13 -21.58 -12.56
C TYR A 378 0.55 -20.11 -12.52
N GLY A 379 1.67 -19.82 -11.87
CA GLY A 379 2.29 -18.51 -11.76
C GLY A 379 1.71 -17.61 -10.67
N SER A 380 2.38 -16.50 -10.43
CA SER A 380 2.08 -15.56 -9.32
C SER A 380 0.87 -14.66 -9.57
N ARG A 381 0.44 -14.52 -10.84
CA ARG A 381 -0.68 -13.64 -11.20
C ARG A 381 -2.00 -14.20 -10.72
N PHE A 382 -2.75 -13.39 -9.97
CA PHE A 382 -4.14 -13.68 -9.59
C PHE A 382 -5.06 -13.62 -10.80
N ARG A 383 -5.99 -14.56 -10.84
CA ARG A 383 -7.07 -14.63 -11.85
C ARG A 383 -8.33 -15.14 -11.20
N ARG A 384 -9.46 -14.73 -11.76
CA ARG A 384 -10.77 -15.26 -11.40
C ARG A 384 -10.84 -16.72 -11.80
N VAL A 385 -11.34 -17.56 -10.92
CA VAL A 385 -11.50 -19.00 -11.11
C VAL A 385 -12.92 -19.38 -10.69
N GLU A 386 -13.64 -19.99 -11.61
CA GLU A 386 -14.95 -20.59 -11.32
C GLU A 386 -14.74 -21.84 -10.45
N LEU A 387 -15.57 -21.97 -9.43
CA LEU A 387 -15.54 -23.09 -8.52
C LEU A 387 -16.52 -24.17 -9.00
N SER A 388 -16.14 -25.43 -8.90
CA SER A 388 -17.06 -26.52 -9.23
C SER A 388 -18.21 -26.59 -8.21
N GLU A 389 -19.36 -27.09 -8.61
CA GLU A 389 -20.52 -27.33 -7.72
C GLU A 389 -20.18 -28.20 -6.48
N ARG A 390 -19.13 -29.01 -6.57
CA ARG A 390 -18.63 -29.86 -5.48
C ARG A 390 -17.60 -29.13 -4.59
N SER A 391 -17.26 -27.90 -4.91
CA SER A 391 -16.31 -27.15 -4.11
C SER A 391 -16.90 -26.79 -2.76
N GLU A 392 -16.15 -27.07 -1.71
CA GLU A 392 -16.48 -26.55 -0.38
C GLU A 392 -16.10 -25.09 -0.21
N ARG A 393 -15.58 -24.43 -1.27
CA ARG A 393 -15.19 -23.02 -1.35
C ARG A 393 -16.33 -22.19 -1.92
N GLY A 394 -16.28 -20.88 -1.71
CA GLY A 394 -17.22 -19.90 -2.23
C GLY A 394 -17.62 -18.87 -1.18
N GLY A 395 -17.67 -17.61 -1.60
CA GLY A 395 -17.98 -16.49 -0.73
C GLY A 395 -16.95 -16.22 0.37
N LEU A 396 -17.05 -15.07 1.01
CA LEU A 396 -16.08 -14.55 2.01
C LEU A 396 -15.85 -15.50 3.19
N LEU A 397 -16.90 -16.16 3.68
CA LEU A 397 -16.80 -16.99 4.88
C LEU A 397 -15.91 -18.23 4.70
N ARG A 398 -15.55 -18.53 3.45
CA ARG A 398 -14.69 -19.67 3.09
C ARG A 398 -13.31 -19.23 2.59
N HIS A 399 -13.02 -17.93 2.54
CA HIS A 399 -11.69 -17.42 2.23
C HIS A 399 -10.70 -17.77 3.33
N GLY A 400 -9.48 -18.11 2.93
CA GLY A 400 -8.40 -18.42 3.86
C GLY A 400 -8.10 -17.29 4.83
N SER A 401 -8.26 -16.04 4.41
CA SER A 401 -8.14 -14.86 5.25
C SER A 401 -9.09 -14.86 6.45
N VAL A 402 -10.39 -15.03 6.19
CA VAL A 402 -11.44 -15.05 7.23
C VAL A 402 -11.27 -16.27 8.14
N LEU A 403 -10.96 -17.42 7.55
CA LEU A 403 -10.73 -18.65 8.32
C LEU A 403 -9.49 -18.54 9.23
N ALA A 404 -8.44 -17.83 8.80
CA ALA A 404 -7.22 -17.59 9.57
C ALA A 404 -7.47 -16.63 10.74
N VAL A 405 -8.01 -15.43 10.48
CA VAL A 405 -8.23 -14.42 11.53
C VAL A 405 -9.25 -14.86 12.59
N THR A 406 -10.06 -15.86 12.30
CA THR A 406 -11.04 -16.46 13.22
C THR A 406 -10.57 -17.78 13.84
N SER A 407 -9.26 -18.04 13.84
CA SER A 407 -8.65 -19.26 14.38
C SER A 407 -7.54 -18.94 15.39
N PHE A 408 -7.22 -19.91 16.24
CA PHE A 408 -6.01 -19.86 17.07
C PHE A 408 -4.79 -20.34 16.27
N PRO A 409 -3.55 -20.01 16.71
CA PRO A 409 -2.35 -20.46 16.03
C PRO A 409 -2.20 -21.98 15.86
N ASN A 410 -2.82 -22.76 16.70
CA ASN A 410 -2.70 -24.23 16.73
C ASN A 410 -3.99 -24.99 16.40
N ARG A 411 -5.12 -24.30 16.27
CA ARG A 411 -6.42 -24.95 15.99
C ARG A 411 -7.45 -23.96 15.44
N THR A 412 -8.44 -24.47 14.74
CA THR A 412 -9.65 -23.72 14.40
C THR A 412 -10.48 -23.44 15.66
N SER A 413 -11.29 -22.39 15.60
CA SER A 413 -12.20 -22.02 16.70
C SER A 413 -13.61 -21.69 16.18
N PRO A 414 -14.54 -22.64 16.30
CA PRO A 414 -15.94 -22.36 15.95
C PRO A 414 -16.55 -21.20 16.75
N VAL A 415 -16.13 -21.04 18.03
CA VAL A 415 -16.61 -19.95 18.89
C VAL A 415 -16.15 -18.59 18.37
N LEU A 416 -14.84 -18.41 18.12
CA LEU A 416 -14.32 -17.15 17.56
C LEU A 416 -14.97 -16.83 16.21
N ARG A 417 -15.17 -17.84 15.36
CA ARG A 417 -15.85 -17.68 14.08
C ARG A 417 -17.31 -17.25 14.24
N GLY A 418 -18.03 -17.87 15.20
CA GLY A 418 -19.40 -17.47 15.52
C GLY A 418 -19.50 -16.04 16.01
N VAL A 419 -18.61 -15.63 16.93
CA VAL A 419 -18.52 -14.24 17.40
C VAL A 419 -18.22 -13.31 16.24
N TRP A 420 -17.25 -13.64 15.40
CA TRP A 420 -16.89 -12.82 14.23
C TRP A 420 -18.07 -12.62 13.26
N VAL A 421 -18.87 -13.69 13.02
CA VAL A 421 -20.08 -13.60 12.16
C VAL A 421 -21.13 -12.70 12.80
N LEU A 422 -21.37 -12.85 14.11
CA LEU A 422 -22.32 -11.97 14.81
C LEU A 422 -21.89 -10.51 14.78
N ASP A 423 -20.61 -10.22 15.02
CA ASP A 423 -20.09 -8.86 15.05
C ASP A 423 -20.08 -8.23 13.65
N ASN A 424 -19.49 -8.93 12.66
CA ASN A 424 -19.14 -8.31 11.38
C ASN A 424 -20.22 -8.48 10.30
N ILE A 425 -21.02 -9.54 10.36
CA ILE A 425 -22.07 -9.78 9.36
C ILE A 425 -23.45 -9.33 9.88
N TYR A 426 -23.77 -9.68 11.13
CA TYR A 426 -25.06 -9.31 11.70
C TYR A 426 -25.05 -7.97 12.45
N GLY A 427 -23.89 -7.42 12.81
CA GLY A 427 -23.80 -6.23 13.64
C GLY A 427 -24.42 -6.40 15.03
N ALA A 428 -24.46 -7.62 15.53
CA ALA A 428 -25.09 -8.01 16.79
C ALA A 428 -24.08 -8.79 17.67
N PRO A 429 -23.11 -8.11 18.29
CA PRO A 429 -22.11 -8.75 19.13
C PRO A 429 -22.78 -9.53 20.28
N PRO A 430 -22.25 -10.70 20.65
CA PRO A 430 -22.77 -11.45 21.77
C PRO A 430 -22.59 -10.65 23.07
N PRO A 431 -23.47 -10.82 24.06
CA PRO A 431 -23.29 -10.18 25.35
C PRO A 431 -21.97 -10.64 26.00
N PRO A 432 -21.33 -9.80 26.83
CA PRO A 432 -20.16 -10.21 27.57
C PRO A 432 -20.50 -11.44 28.42
N PRO A 433 -19.53 -12.35 28.63
CA PRO A 433 -19.74 -13.50 29.51
C PRO A 433 -20.10 -13.04 30.91
N PRO A 434 -20.95 -13.79 31.62
CA PRO A 434 -21.39 -13.45 32.97
C PRO A 434 -20.26 -13.38 33.99
#